data_53bce76255c24e729e867816a440d172
#
_entry.id   53bce76255c24e729e867816a440d172
#
_cell.length_a   1.000
_cell.length_b   1.000
_cell.length_c   1.000
_cell.angle_alpha   90.00
_cell.angle_beta   90.00
_cell.angle_gamma   90.00
#
_symmetry.space_group_name_H-M   'P 1'
#
loop_
_entity.id
_entity.type
_entity.pdbx_description
1 polymer ?
#
loop_
_entity_poly.entity_id
_entity_poly.type
_entity_poly.pdbx_seq_one_letter_code
_entity_poly.pdbx_strand_id
1 'polypeptide(L)'
;MYRQKLCIALMSPYGDARLSCEEEIRLMQKTGFEGFFSGWGNLDYLKRCRTTADECGMLYQSVHAPFGNARKFWHGTEEEAAASVDELIRCLEDCAAVEVPVMVAHVFIGFEDHVPNDRGLANYEKIMIRARELGMKVAFENTEGMEYLDAVMKLAEGYRDSVGFCWDTGHEMCYNWSLDMPGRYPGRLIATHINDNLGIRDFGGYITWHDDLHLLPFDGAGDWEGIARRLAGFDGPLTFELTTHSKPDRHENDKYGRLSPEEYLAEAYARACRLAAMVSRLREAE
;
A
#
# COMPACT_ATOMS: atom_id res chain seq x y z
N MET A 1 -17.78 10.96 -13.83
CA MET A 1 -17.36 9.91 -12.87
C MET A 1 -16.13 9.26 -13.46
N TYR A 2 -15.05 9.13 -12.72
CA TYR A 2 -13.83 8.46 -13.19
C TYR A 2 -14.10 6.96 -13.35
N ARG A 3 -13.33 6.29 -14.22
CA ARG A 3 -13.48 4.84 -14.43
C ARG A 3 -12.98 4.07 -13.19
N GLN A 4 -11.86 4.53 -12.59
CA GLN A 4 -11.31 3.93 -11.39
C GLN A 4 -11.93 4.55 -10.15
N LYS A 5 -12.24 3.72 -9.17
CA LYS A 5 -12.63 4.18 -7.84
C LYS A 5 -11.47 4.85 -7.13
N LEU A 6 -11.76 5.90 -6.38
CA LEU A 6 -10.78 6.58 -5.53
C LEU A 6 -10.88 6.01 -4.11
N CYS A 7 -9.81 5.40 -3.65
CA CYS A 7 -9.71 4.81 -2.32
C CYS A 7 -8.59 5.48 -1.52
N ILE A 8 -8.67 5.43 -0.20
CA ILE A 8 -7.66 6.02 0.69
C ILE A 8 -7.44 5.13 1.92
N ALA A 9 -6.25 5.20 2.52
CA ALA A 9 -5.93 4.53 3.78
C ALA A 9 -6.78 5.03 4.95
N LEU A 10 -7.19 4.14 5.87
CA LEU A 10 -7.51 4.54 7.23
C LEU A 10 -6.21 4.96 7.92
N MET A 11 -6.12 6.22 8.33
CA MET A 11 -4.87 6.83 8.78
C MET A 11 -4.96 7.52 10.14
N SER A 12 -6.13 7.47 10.81
CA SER A 12 -6.27 8.10 12.13
C SER A 12 -5.09 7.75 13.07
N PRO A 13 -4.49 8.71 13.79
CA PRO A 13 -4.98 10.06 14.02
C PRO A 13 -4.62 11.06 12.90
N TYR A 14 -5.37 12.17 12.84
CA TYR A 14 -5.10 13.34 12.00
C TYR A 14 -4.53 14.43 12.91
N GLY A 15 -3.22 14.63 12.90
CA GLY A 15 -2.57 15.44 13.92
C GLY A 15 -2.94 14.90 15.32
N ASP A 16 -3.62 15.72 16.13
CA ASP A 16 -4.11 15.33 17.48
C ASP A 16 -5.53 14.69 17.47
N ALA A 17 -6.25 14.81 16.36
CA ALA A 17 -7.61 14.29 16.24
C ALA A 17 -7.61 12.76 16.02
N ARG A 18 -8.36 12.04 16.87
CA ARG A 18 -8.51 10.59 16.78
C ARG A 18 -9.94 10.24 16.41
N LEU A 19 -10.09 9.49 15.34
CA LEU A 19 -11.37 8.94 14.89
C LEU A 19 -11.39 7.42 15.10
N SER A 20 -12.54 6.88 15.41
CA SER A 20 -12.79 5.44 15.26
C SER A 20 -12.80 5.07 13.77
N CYS A 21 -12.58 3.80 13.43
CA CYS A 21 -12.64 3.39 12.04
C CYS A 21 -14.00 3.69 11.39
N GLU A 22 -15.09 3.58 12.17
CA GLU A 22 -16.45 3.89 11.73
C GLU A 22 -16.65 5.38 11.40
N GLU A 23 -16.13 6.27 12.25
CA GLU A 23 -16.19 7.72 12.01
C GLU A 23 -15.35 8.10 10.80
N GLU A 24 -14.16 7.54 10.67
CA GLU A 24 -13.23 7.81 9.57
C GLU A 24 -13.80 7.34 8.22
N ILE A 25 -14.32 6.10 8.14
CA ILE A 25 -14.97 5.57 6.93
C ILE A 25 -16.14 6.45 6.48
N ARG A 26 -17.00 6.87 7.42
CA ARG A 26 -18.13 7.77 7.11
C ARG A 26 -17.67 9.13 6.63
N LEU A 27 -16.59 9.65 7.21
CA LEU A 27 -16.02 10.92 6.79
C LEU A 27 -15.40 10.82 5.39
N MET A 28 -14.69 9.75 5.08
CA MET A 28 -14.16 9.47 3.73
C MET A 28 -15.28 9.39 2.70
N GLN A 29 -16.36 8.67 3.00
CA GLN A 29 -17.53 8.58 2.13
C GLN A 29 -18.17 9.95 1.90
N LYS A 30 -18.35 10.75 2.96
CA LYS A 30 -18.90 12.11 2.88
C LYS A 30 -18.01 13.05 2.04
N THR A 31 -16.69 12.85 2.08
CA THR A 31 -15.73 13.63 1.29
C THR A 31 -15.78 13.27 -0.20
N GLY A 32 -16.18 12.04 -0.54
CA GLY A 32 -16.34 11.59 -1.93
C GLY A 32 -15.48 10.37 -2.31
N PHE A 33 -14.66 9.84 -1.40
CA PHE A 33 -13.96 8.58 -1.65
C PHE A 33 -14.95 7.43 -1.80
N GLU A 34 -14.63 6.48 -2.66
CA GLU A 34 -15.50 5.34 -3.00
C GLU A 34 -15.04 4.04 -2.32
N GLY A 35 -13.90 4.07 -1.65
CA GLY A 35 -13.37 2.93 -0.92
C GLY A 35 -12.19 3.30 -0.04
N PHE A 36 -11.70 2.29 0.67
CA PHE A 36 -10.56 2.44 1.58
C PHE A 36 -9.79 1.13 1.73
N PHE A 37 -8.61 1.21 2.34
CA PHE A 37 -7.93 0.08 2.94
C PHE A 37 -7.61 0.37 4.42
N SER A 38 -7.34 -0.68 5.17
CA SER A 38 -6.92 -0.58 6.58
C SER A 38 -5.67 -1.40 6.85
N GLY A 39 -4.99 -1.13 7.94
CA GLY A 39 -4.08 -2.09 8.56
C GLY A 39 -4.85 -3.29 9.15
N TRP A 40 -4.14 -4.38 9.42
CA TRP A 40 -4.67 -5.52 10.16
C TRP A 40 -4.57 -5.27 11.67
N GLY A 41 -5.70 -5.15 12.34
CA GLY A 41 -5.75 -5.09 13.80
C GLY A 41 -6.08 -6.46 14.41
N ASN A 42 -7.27 -6.93 14.14
CA ASN A 42 -7.78 -8.27 14.47
C ASN A 42 -9.11 -8.46 13.72
N LEU A 43 -9.64 -9.68 13.75
CA LEU A 43 -10.89 -10.01 13.04
C LEU A 43 -12.07 -9.12 13.43
N ASP A 44 -12.21 -8.75 14.72
CA ASP A 44 -13.33 -7.91 15.16
C ASP A 44 -13.21 -6.46 14.65
N TYR A 45 -11.98 -5.94 14.56
CA TYR A 45 -11.71 -4.65 13.90
C TYR A 45 -12.08 -4.69 12.43
N LEU A 46 -11.65 -5.73 11.69
CA LEU A 46 -11.99 -5.89 10.28
C LEU A 46 -13.50 -6.03 10.04
N LYS A 47 -14.22 -6.75 10.94
CA LYS A 47 -15.68 -6.86 10.88
C LYS A 47 -16.36 -5.50 11.03
N ARG A 48 -15.91 -4.65 11.98
CA ARG A 48 -16.45 -3.30 12.11
C ARG A 48 -16.21 -2.46 10.87
N CYS A 49 -14.99 -2.49 10.32
CA CYS A 49 -14.67 -1.82 9.06
C CYS A 49 -15.59 -2.31 7.93
N ARG A 50 -15.77 -3.66 7.80
CA ARG A 50 -16.63 -4.26 6.76
C ARG A 50 -18.09 -3.83 6.92
N THR A 51 -18.63 -3.92 8.13
CA THR A 51 -20.02 -3.49 8.41
C THR A 51 -20.24 -2.03 8.03
N THR A 52 -19.32 -1.15 8.43
CA THR A 52 -19.43 0.28 8.12
C THR A 52 -19.25 0.55 6.62
N ALA A 53 -18.37 -0.19 5.94
CA ALA A 53 -18.22 -0.11 4.48
C ALA A 53 -19.53 -0.45 3.77
N ASP A 54 -20.20 -1.52 4.18
CA ASP A 54 -21.48 -1.96 3.62
C ASP A 54 -22.59 -0.93 3.85
N GLU A 55 -22.69 -0.38 5.07
CA GLU A 55 -23.64 0.69 5.40
C GLU A 55 -23.42 1.97 4.57
N CYS A 56 -22.16 2.29 4.24
CA CYS A 56 -21.78 3.46 3.46
C CYS A 56 -21.77 3.20 1.94
N GLY A 57 -21.90 1.95 1.50
CA GLY A 57 -21.73 1.57 0.10
C GLY A 57 -20.30 1.76 -0.42
N MET A 58 -19.29 1.67 0.47
CA MET A 58 -17.88 1.83 0.15
C MET A 58 -17.22 0.50 -0.16
N LEU A 59 -16.23 0.52 -1.04
CA LEU A 59 -15.35 -0.62 -1.30
C LEU A 59 -14.33 -0.76 -0.17
N TYR A 60 -14.32 -1.89 0.54
CA TYR A 60 -13.17 -2.28 1.37
C TYR A 60 -12.17 -2.99 0.47
N GLN A 61 -11.21 -2.24 -0.05
CA GLN A 61 -10.36 -2.64 -1.17
C GLN A 61 -9.29 -3.66 -0.77
N SER A 62 -8.59 -3.41 0.35
CA SER A 62 -7.51 -4.27 0.83
C SER A 62 -7.26 -4.10 2.33
N VAL A 63 -6.48 -5.02 2.87
CA VAL A 63 -5.88 -4.92 4.20
C VAL A 63 -4.37 -4.95 4.05
N HIS A 64 -3.69 -3.99 4.66
CA HIS A 64 -2.23 -4.00 4.78
C HIS A 64 -1.82 -4.94 5.92
N ALA A 65 -1.06 -5.97 5.59
CA ALA A 65 -0.55 -6.93 6.54
C ALA A 65 0.50 -6.29 7.48
N PRO A 66 0.71 -6.84 8.69
CA PRO A 66 1.82 -6.41 9.54
C PRO A 66 3.15 -6.70 8.85
N PHE A 67 4.05 -5.71 8.85
CA PHE A 67 5.32 -5.79 8.12
C PHE A 67 6.55 -5.81 9.03
N GLY A 68 6.42 -5.49 10.32
CA GLY A 68 7.56 -5.40 11.25
C GLY A 68 8.40 -6.67 11.38
N ASN A 69 7.84 -7.81 11.01
CA ASN A 69 8.51 -9.11 11.01
C ASN A 69 8.97 -9.59 9.62
N ALA A 70 8.82 -8.79 8.55
CA ALA A 70 9.14 -9.22 7.18
C ALA A 70 10.59 -9.70 7.01
N ARG A 71 11.56 -9.06 7.68
CA ARG A 71 12.96 -9.52 7.69
C ARG A 71 13.14 -10.94 8.25
N LYS A 72 12.30 -11.35 9.22
CA LYS A 72 12.41 -12.66 9.87
C LYS A 72 12.08 -13.83 8.95
N PHE A 73 11.32 -13.62 7.90
CA PHE A 73 11.09 -14.63 6.86
C PHE A 73 12.39 -15.15 6.26
N TRP A 74 13.40 -14.27 6.16
CA TRP A 74 14.69 -14.51 5.52
C TRP A 74 15.79 -14.83 6.53
N HIS A 75 15.92 -14.04 7.59
CA HIS A 75 17.08 -13.99 8.48
C HIS A 75 16.77 -14.31 9.95
N GLY A 76 15.50 -14.54 10.32
CA GLY A 76 15.12 -14.97 11.66
C GLY A 76 15.54 -16.42 11.99
N THR A 77 15.38 -16.83 13.23
CA THR A 77 15.44 -18.23 13.61
C THR A 77 14.27 -19.01 12.94
N GLU A 78 14.27 -20.34 12.99
CA GLU A 78 13.16 -21.13 12.46
C GLU A 78 11.83 -20.80 13.15
N GLU A 79 11.85 -20.62 14.48
CA GLU A 79 10.67 -20.24 15.26
C GLU A 79 10.17 -18.84 14.94
N GLU A 80 11.06 -17.87 14.79
CA GLU A 80 10.70 -16.50 14.39
C GLU A 80 10.11 -16.44 12.98
N ALA A 81 10.71 -17.18 12.05
CA ALA A 81 10.20 -17.26 10.67
C ALA A 81 8.82 -17.95 10.63
N ALA A 82 8.65 -19.06 11.36
CA ALA A 82 7.36 -19.75 11.45
C ALA A 82 6.28 -18.84 12.06
N ALA A 83 6.58 -18.14 13.15
CA ALA A 83 5.64 -17.20 13.78
C ALA A 83 5.24 -16.05 12.84
N SER A 84 6.20 -15.56 12.02
CA SER A 84 5.94 -14.52 11.03
C SER A 84 5.05 -15.01 9.87
N VAL A 85 5.25 -16.25 9.42
CA VAL A 85 4.38 -16.92 8.44
C VAL A 85 2.97 -17.07 9.00
N ASP A 86 2.84 -17.57 10.23
CA ASP A 86 1.54 -17.76 10.88
C ASP A 86 0.79 -16.44 11.09
N GLU A 87 1.52 -15.35 11.35
CA GLU A 87 0.95 -14.00 11.46
C GLU A 87 0.33 -13.56 10.13
N LEU A 88 1.04 -13.70 9.00
CA LEU A 88 0.51 -13.33 7.69
C LEU A 88 -0.63 -14.26 7.24
N ILE A 89 -0.56 -15.55 7.55
CA ILE A 89 -1.65 -16.50 7.26
C ILE A 89 -2.91 -16.11 8.01
N ARG A 90 -2.81 -15.76 9.30
CA ARG A 90 -3.97 -15.28 10.07
C ARG A 90 -4.54 -13.99 9.50
N CYS A 91 -3.69 -13.04 9.11
CA CYS A 91 -4.15 -11.82 8.44
C CYS A 91 -4.95 -12.15 7.17
N LEU A 92 -4.43 -13.06 6.35
CA LEU A 92 -5.08 -13.50 5.11
C LEU A 92 -6.42 -14.21 5.35
N GLU A 93 -6.50 -15.07 6.38
CA GLU A 93 -7.72 -15.76 6.80
C GLU A 93 -8.77 -14.79 7.34
N ASP A 94 -8.35 -13.80 8.14
CA ASP A 94 -9.22 -12.73 8.63
C ASP A 94 -9.76 -11.87 7.47
N CYS A 95 -8.92 -11.55 6.46
CA CYS A 95 -9.36 -10.86 5.25
C CYS A 95 -10.43 -11.66 4.50
N ALA A 96 -10.20 -12.97 4.32
CA ALA A 96 -11.17 -13.86 3.67
C ALA A 96 -12.48 -13.93 4.44
N ALA A 97 -12.42 -13.98 5.77
CA ALA A 97 -13.60 -14.05 6.64
C ALA A 97 -14.49 -12.80 6.58
N VAL A 98 -13.93 -11.64 6.18
CA VAL A 98 -14.66 -10.38 5.99
C VAL A 98 -14.79 -9.98 4.52
N GLU A 99 -14.52 -10.90 3.59
CA GLU A 99 -14.64 -10.70 2.15
C GLU A 99 -13.84 -9.49 1.59
N VAL A 100 -12.67 -9.21 2.17
CA VAL A 100 -11.73 -8.24 1.61
C VAL A 100 -10.85 -8.95 0.58
N PRO A 101 -10.84 -8.50 -0.68
CA PRO A 101 -10.31 -9.32 -1.78
C PRO A 101 -8.79 -9.38 -1.86
N VAL A 102 -8.08 -8.42 -1.26
CA VAL A 102 -6.62 -8.26 -1.39
C VAL A 102 -5.98 -8.05 -0.02
N MET A 103 -4.91 -8.80 0.26
CA MET A 103 -3.95 -8.48 1.31
C MET A 103 -2.71 -7.86 0.66
N VAL A 104 -2.30 -6.65 1.09
CA VAL A 104 -1.02 -6.06 0.71
C VAL A 104 0.02 -6.46 1.74
N ALA A 105 1.22 -6.85 1.30
CA ALA A 105 2.29 -7.29 2.19
C ALA A 105 3.67 -6.85 1.70
N HIS A 106 4.51 -6.45 2.66
CA HIS A 106 5.94 -6.25 2.41
C HIS A 106 6.66 -7.59 2.34
N VAL A 107 7.64 -7.67 1.45
CA VAL A 107 8.50 -8.86 1.35
C VAL A 107 9.76 -8.77 2.18
N PHE A 108 10.15 -7.55 2.55
CA PHE A 108 11.31 -7.27 3.38
C PHE A 108 11.11 -5.93 4.10
N ILE A 109 11.83 -5.73 5.18
CA ILE A 109 12.00 -4.47 5.88
C ILE A 109 13.43 -4.38 6.39
N GLY A 110 14.08 -3.25 6.16
CA GLY A 110 15.44 -2.97 6.58
C GLY A 110 16.35 -2.52 5.44
N PHE A 111 17.50 -1.98 5.80
CA PHE A 111 18.46 -1.37 4.87
C PHE A 111 19.78 -2.13 4.79
N GLU A 112 19.86 -3.28 5.44
CA GLU A 112 21.06 -4.12 5.52
C GLU A 112 20.74 -5.56 5.10
N ASP A 113 21.78 -6.34 4.79
CA ASP A 113 21.70 -7.78 4.49
C ASP A 113 20.78 -8.11 3.30
N HIS A 114 20.84 -7.35 2.23
CA HIS A 114 20.01 -7.51 1.02
C HIS A 114 20.40 -8.77 0.22
N VAL A 115 20.30 -9.94 0.87
CA VAL A 115 20.59 -11.24 0.25
C VAL A 115 19.40 -12.19 0.44
N PRO A 116 18.49 -12.28 -0.55
CA PRO A 116 17.42 -13.25 -0.53
C PRO A 116 17.96 -14.70 -0.50
N ASN A 117 17.22 -15.61 0.14
CA ASN A 117 17.61 -17.01 0.29
C ASN A 117 16.43 -17.97 0.13
N ASP A 118 16.73 -19.27 -0.05
CA ASP A 118 15.72 -20.30 -0.30
C ASP A 118 14.72 -20.45 0.84
N ARG A 119 15.16 -20.23 2.10
CA ARG A 119 14.26 -20.29 3.27
C ARG A 119 13.18 -19.22 3.20
N GLY A 120 13.56 -17.99 2.89
CA GLY A 120 12.61 -16.89 2.72
C GLY A 120 11.62 -17.15 1.60
N LEU A 121 12.11 -17.64 0.45
CA LEU A 121 11.26 -18.05 -0.67
C LEU A 121 10.25 -19.13 -0.26
N ALA A 122 10.70 -20.19 0.42
CA ALA A 122 9.82 -21.24 0.91
C ALA A 122 8.76 -20.73 1.92
N ASN A 123 9.10 -19.72 2.72
CA ASN A 123 8.16 -19.08 3.64
C ASN A 123 7.11 -18.24 2.90
N TYR A 124 7.50 -17.45 1.90
CA TYR A 124 6.53 -16.68 1.08
C TYR A 124 5.68 -17.62 0.21
N GLU A 125 6.19 -18.75 -0.24
CA GLU A 125 5.42 -19.73 -0.98
C GLU A 125 4.24 -20.28 -0.16
N LYS A 126 4.40 -20.47 1.16
CA LYS A 126 3.30 -20.89 2.05
C LYS A 126 2.15 -19.85 2.04
N ILE A 127 2.50 -18.56 2.03
CA ILE A 127 1.51 -17.46 1.93
C ILE A 127 0.78 -17.53 0.58
N MET A 128 1.51 -17.73 -0.53
CA MET A 128 0.94 -17.83 -1.87
C MET A 128 0.00 -19.03 -2.02
N ILE A 129 0.40 -20.19 -1.48
CA ILE A 129 -0.43 -21.40 -1.44
C ILE A 129 -1.71 -21.12 -0.67
N ARG A 130 -1.61 -20.53 0.54
CA ARG A 130 -2.77 -20.24 1.36
C ARG A 130 -3.72 -19.24 0.72
N ALA A 131 -3.18 -18.20 0.06
CA ALA A 131 -3.98 -17.23 -0.70
C ALA A 131 -4.80 -17.92 -1.79
N ARG A 132 -4.16 -18.83 -2.56
CA ARG A 132 -4.83 -19.61 -3.61
C ARG A 132 -5.94 -20.51 -3.04
N GLU A 133 -5.69 -21.20 -1.92
CA GLU A 133 -6.68 -22.04 -1.25
C GLU A 133 -7.92 -21.26 -0.79
N LEU A 134 -7.73 -20.02 -0.34
CA LEU A 134 -8.79 -19.15 0.13
C LEU A 134 -9.48 -18.36 -1.01
N GLY A 135 -8.99 -18.46 -2.24
CA GLY A 135 -9.46 -17.63 -3.36
C GLY A 135 -9.13 -16.14 -3.18
N MET A 136 -8.14 -15.83 -2.35
CA MET A 136 -7.67 -14.48 -2.03
C MET A 136 -6.54 -14.06 -2.97
N LYS A 137 -6.28 -12.74 -2.99
CA LYS A 137 -5.09 -12.18 -3.65
C LYS A 137 -4.13 -11.60 -2.63
N VAL A 138 -2.83 -11.82 -2.86
CA VAL A 138 -1.76 -11.11 -2.15
C VAL A 138 -1.08 -10.18 -3.15
N ALA A 139 -0.96 -8.90 -2.80
CA ALA A 139 -0.20 -7.92 -3.54
C ALA A 139 1.09 -7.63 -2.79
N PHE A 140 2.23 -8.06 -3.33
CA PHE A 140 3.52 -7.70 -2.75
C PHE A 140 3.93 -6.30 -3.18
N GLU A 141 4.32 -5.50 -2.20
CA GLU A 141 4.60 -4.08 -2.36
C GLU A 141 6.10 -3.83 -2.56
N ASN A 142 6.42 -2.83 -3.39
CA ASN A 142 7.79 -2.34 -3.51
C ASN A 142 8.14 -1.49 -2.27
N THR A 143 9.10 -2.00 -1.52
CA THR A 143 9.68 -1.36 -0.35
C THR A 143 11.20 -1.30 -0.51
N GLU A 144 11.95 -1.13 0.57
CA GLU A 144 13.38 -1.36 0.58
C GLU A 144 13.71 -2.82 0.22
N GLY A 145 14.89 -3.07 -0.34
CA GLY A 145 15.33 -4.43 -0.71
C GLY A 145 14.63 -5.01 -1.94
N MET A 146 14.71 -4.33 -3.08
CA MET A 146 14.15 -4.79 -4.36
C MET A 146 14.55 -6.23 -4.72
N GLU A 147 15.72 -6.68 -4.29
CA GLU A 147 16.23 -8.03 -4.54
C GLU A 147 15.32 -9.10 -3.96
N TYR A 148 14.70 -8.82 -2.81
CA TYR A 148 13.73 -9.72 -2.20
C TYR A 148 12.42 -9.73 -2.96
N LEU A 149 11.94 -8.56 -3.37
CA LEU A 149 10.74 -8.46 -4.19
C LEU A 149 10.92 -9.16 -5.54
N ASP A 150 12.07 -8.97 -6.21
CA ASP A 150 12.39 -9.68 -7.45
C ASP A 150 12.35 -11.20 -7.28
N ALA A 151 12.96 -11.70 -6.19
CA ALA A 151 13.00 -13.14 -5.92
C ALA A 151 11.59 -13.70 -5.66
N VAL A 152 10.78 -12.99 -4.86
CA VAL A 152 9.39 -13.37 -4.57
C VAL A 152 8.50 -13.27 -5.82
N MET A 153 8.61 -12.21 -6.60
CA MET A 153 7.81 -12.04 -7.82
C MET A 153 8.19 -13.06 -8.91
N LYS A 154 9.45 -13.49 -8.96
CA LYS A 154 9.87 -14.61 -9.82
C LYS A 154 9.24 -15.93 -9.39
N LEU A 155 9.22 -16.23 -8.09
CA LEU A 155 8.50 -17.40 -7.54
C LEU A 155 7.00 -17.31 -7.85
N ALA A 156 6.42 -16.13 -7.72
CA ALA A 156 5.01 -15.87 -7.95
C ALA A 156 4.54 -16.05 -9.42
N GLU A 157 5.43 -16.33 -10.36
CA GLU A 157 5.02 -16.72 -11.72
C GLU A 157 4.17 -18.00 -11.73
N GLY A 158 4.35 -18.91 -10.77
CA GLY A 158 3.51 -20.09 -10.55
C GLY A 158 2.16 -19.79 -9.88
N TYR A 159 1.92 -18.53 -9.46
CA TYR A 159 0.78 -18.12 -8.62
C TYR A 159 0.07 -16.86 -9.16
N ARG A 160 0.07 -16.65 -10.48
CA ARG A 160 -0.49 -15.44 -11.13
C ARG A 160 -1.98 -15.21 -10.85
N ASP A 161 -2.71 -16.25 -10.54
CA ASP A 161 -4.13 -16.22 -10.19
C ASP A 161 -4.40 -15.63 -8.79
N SER A 162 -3.44 -15.74 -7.88
CA SER A 162 -3.57 -15.34 -6.47
C SER A 162 -2.51 -14.35 -5.98
N VAL A 163 -1.49 -14.04 -6.80
CA VAL A 163 -0.42 -13.12 -6.41
C VAL A 163 -0.22 -12.03 -7.45
N GLY A 164 -0.09 -10.80 -7.01
CA GLY A 164 0.22 -9.64 -7.84
C GLY A 164 1.19 -8.67 -7.17
N PHE A 165 1.28 -7.50 -7.75
CA PHE A 165 2.15 -6.42 -7.32
C PHE A 165 1.31 -5.24 -6.80
N CYS A 166 1.71 -4.65 -5.68
CA CYS A 166 1.24 -3.37 -5.19
C CYS A 166 2.30 -2.32 -5.49
N TRP A 167 1.92 -1.28 -6.23
CA TRP A 167 2.82 -0.19 -6.53
C TRP A 167 2.65 0.95 -5.54
N ASP A 168 3.65 1.15 -4.68
CA ASP A 168 3.80 2.38 -3.90
C ASP A 168 4.68 3.37 -4.66
N THR A 169 4.10 4.54 -4.97
CA THR A 169 4.77 5.58 -5.75
C THR A 169 5.82 6.35 -4.96
N GLY A 170 5.64 6.51 -3.65
CA GLY A 170 6.61 7.14 -2.78
C GLY A 170 7.81 6.24 -2.47
N HIS A 171 7.57 4.95 -2.22
CA HIS A 171 8.64 3.96 -2.06
C HIS A 171 9.48 3.84 -3.35
N GLU A 172 8.85 3.89 -4.53
CA GLU A 172 9.58 3.97 -5.79
C GLU A 172 10.58 5.12 -5.79
N MET A 173 10.17 6.30 -5.26
CA MET A 173 11.01 7.49 -5.22
C MET A 173 12.11 7.42 -4.16
N CYS A 174 11.78 6.96 -2.93
CA CYS A 174 12.72 7.02 -1.80
C CYS A 174 13.51 5.73 -1.56
N TYR A 175 13.03 4.57 -2.03
CA TYR A 175 13.70 3.28 -1.83
C TYR A 175 14.19 2.62 -3.12
N ASN A 176 13.49 2.84 -4.24
CA ASN A 176 13.74 2.13 -5.47
C ASN A 176 14.38 3.00 -6.58
N TRP A 177 15.04 4.09 -6.23
CA TRP A 177 15.81 4.95 -7.15
C TRP A 177 14.99 5.53 -8.31
N SER A 178 13.68 5.72 -8.11
CA SER A 178 12.72 6.14 -9.14
C SER A 178 12.73 5.22 -10.38
N LEU A 179 12.99 3.93 -10.20
CA LEU A 179 12.89 2.94 -11.27
C LEU A 179 11.42 2.70 -11.61
N ASP A 180 11.14 2.37 -12.86
CA ASP A 180 9.78 1.99 -13.28
C ASP A 180 9.37 0.64 -12.70
N MET A 181 8.80 0.64 -11.50
CA MET A 181 8.41 -0.58 -10.80
C MET A 181 7.25 -1.32 -11.49
N PRO A 182 6.17 -0.67 -12.00
CA PRO A 182 5.18 -1.37 -12.83
C PRO A 182 5.76 -2.00 -14.10
N GLY A 183 6.68 -1.32 -14.76
CA GLY A 183 7.40 -1.85 -15.94
C GLY A 183 8.30 -3.04 -15.61
N ARG A 184 8.80 -3.13 -14.36
CA ARG A 184 9.57 -4.27 -13.87
C ARG A 184 8.74 -5.54 -13.72
N TYR A 185 7.45 -5.41 -13.39
CA TYR A 185 6.50 -6.53 -13.19
C TYR A 185 5.28 -6.40 -14.12
N PRO A 186 5.46 -6.52 -15.44
CA PRO A 186 4.42 -6.24 -16.41
C PRO A 186 3.22 -7.17 -16.24
N GLY A 187 2.01 -6.57 -16.21
CA GLY A 187 0.77 -7.31 -16.05
C GLY A 187 0.55 -7.90 -14.65
N ARG A 188 1.33 -7.46 -13.64
CA ARG A 188 1.20 -7.96 -12.26
C ARG A 188 0.57 -6.93 -11.31
N LEU A 189 0.36 -5.69 -11.73
CA LEU A 189 -0.22 -4.63 -10.89
C LEU A 189 -1.68 -4.96 -10.55
N ILE A 190 -1.98 -5.10 -9.25
CA ILE A 190 -3.33 -5.38 -8.73
C ILE A 190 -3.76 -4.42 -7.61
N ALA A 191 -2.82 -3.67 -7.04
CA ALA A 191 -3.06 -2.67 -6.01
C ALA A 191 -2.10 -1.49 -6.18
N THR A 192 -2.46 -0.35 -5.62
CA THR A 192 -1.61 0.85 -5.61
C THR A 192 -1.65 1.48 -4.23
N HIS A 193 -0.52 2.02 -3.78
CA HIS A 193 -0.37 2.95 -2.68
C HIS A 193 0.20 4.25 -3.24
N ILE A 194 -0.68 5.20 -3.55
CA ILE A 194 -0.31 6.44 -4.23
C ILE A 194 -0.04 7.51 -3.19
N ASN A 195 1.16 8.03 -3.21
CA ASN A 195 1.58 9.17 -2.40
C ASN A 195 2.70 9.92 -3.12
N ASP A 196 3.05 11.11 -2.62
CA ASP A 196 4.20 11.86 -3.11
C ASP A 196 5.36 11.78 -2.14
N ASN A 197 6.55 12.06 -2.65
CA ASN A 197 7.77 12.00 -1.89
C ASN A 197 8.79 13.00 -2.47
N LEU A 198 9.89 13.23 -1.77
CA LEU A 198 11.01 14.06 -2.24
C LEU A 198 12.14 13.25 -2.86
N GLY A 199 11.99 11.92 -2.93
CA GLY A 199 13.00 11.00 -3.44
C GLY A 199 14.17 10.81 -2.47
N ILE A 200 15.26 10.25 -3.00
CA ILE A 200 16.47 9.98 -2.21
C ILE A 200 17.16 11.31 -1.90
N ARG A 201 17.28 11.62 -0.62
CA ARG A 201 17.91 12.87 -0.14
C ARG A 201 19.43 12.86 -0.25
N ASP A 202 20.04 11.71 0.01
CA ASP A 202 21.50 11.56 0.00
C ASP A 202 21.92 10.37 -0.86
N PHE A 203 22.27 10.63 -2.11
CA PHE A 203 22.69 9.59 -3.06
C PHE A 203 24.04 8.92 -2.70
N GLY A 204 24.83 9.51 -1.81
CA GLY A 204 26.08 8.95 -1.30
C GLY A 204 25.99 8.37 0.10
N GLY A 205 24.82 8.45 0.72
CA GLY A 205 24.62 8.15 2.11
C GLY A 205 23.49 7.17 2.41
N TYR A 206 22.85 7.37 3.54
CA TYR A 206 21.88 6.44 4.08
C TYR A 206 20.47 6.78 3.59
N ILE A 207 19.85 5.82 2.92
CA ILE A 207 18.38 5.78 2.76
C ILE A 207 17.84 5.20 4.06
N THR A 208 16.84 5.86 4.65
CA THR A 208 16.20 5.41 5.89
C THR A 208 14.69 5.51 5.77
N TRP A 209 13.98 4.89 6.69
CA TRP A 209 12.52 5.01 6.78
C TRP A 209 12.04 6.45 7.04
N HIS A 210 12.94 7.39 7.41
CA HIS A 210 12.61 8.81 7.51
C HIS A 210 12.41 9.47 6.15
N ASP A 211 12.87 8.85 5.07
CA ASP A 211 12.71 9.37 3.71
C ASP A 211 11.35 9.01 3.09
N ASP A 212 10.62 8.11 3.75
CA ASP A 212 9.28 7.69 3.35
C ASP A 212 8.22 8.63 3.93
N LEU A 213 7.82 9.65 3.15
CA LEU A 213 7.06 10.80 3.63
C LEU A 213 5.55 10.69 3.49
N HIS A 214 5.04 9.90 2.55
CA HIS A 214 3.61 9.77 2.24
C HIS A 214 2.90 11.12 2.11
N LEU A 215 3.48 12.06 1.34
CA LEU A 215 2.92 13.40 1.10
C LEU A 215 1.65 13.30 0.24
N LEU A 216 0.80 14.33 0.33
CA LEU A 216 -0.29 14.51 -0.62
C LEU A 216 0.25 14.58 -2.05
N PRO A 217 -0.42 13.95 -3.04
CA PRO A 217 -0.03 14.07 -4.44
C PRO A 217 0.16 15.53 -4.87
N PHE A 218 1.22 15.80 -5.63
CA PHE A 218 1.66 17.11 -6.14
C PHE A 218 2.30 18.04 -5.08
N ASP A 219 2.58 17.55 -3.89
CA ASP A 219 3.30 18.33 -2.86
C ASP A 219 4.78 17.96 -2.74
N GLY A 220 5.21 16.90 -3.39
CA GLY A 220 6.60 16.43 -3.49
C GLY A 220 7.22 16.64 -4.87
N ALA A 221 8.08 15.72 -5.27
CA ALA A 221 8.86 15.76 -6.50
C ALA A 221 8.42 14.69 -7.53
N GLY A 222 7.26 14.04 -7.33
CA GLY A 222 6.78 12.97 -8.20
C GLY A 222 6.52 13.41 -9.65
N ASP A 223 6.93 12.57 -10.62
CA ASP A 223 6.56 12.73 -12.03
C ASP A 223 5.11 12.30 -12.26
N TRP A 224 4.17 13.18 -11.92
CA TRP A 224 2.74 12.88 -12.00
C TRP A 224 2.23 12.62 -13.41
N GLU A 225 2.89 13.13 -14.44
CA GLU A 225 2.57 12.78 -15.83
C GLU A 225 3.02 11.36 -16.16
N GLY A 226 4.22 10.97 -15.74
CA GLY A 226 4.73 9.60 -15.87
C GLY A 226 3.93 8.61 -15.04
N ILE A 227 3.57 8.95 -13.79
CA ILE A 227 2.70 8.13 -12.94
C ILE A 227 1.33 7.93 -13.61
N ALA A 228 0.69 9.00 -14.11
CA ALA A 228 -0.60 8.89 -14.78
C ALA A 228 -0.54 8.01 -16.04
N ARG A 229 0.54 8.09 -16.83
CA ARG A 229 0.75 7.21 -18.00
C ARG A 229 0.84 5.74 -17.62
N ARG A 230 1.59 5.43 -16.55
CA ARG A 230 1.73 4.04 -16.06
C ARG A 230 0.42 3.50 -15.47
N LEU A 231 -0.44 4.37 -14.91
CA LEU A 231 -1.76 4.03 -14.41
C LEU A 231 -2.84 3.95 -15.50
N ALA A 232 -2.59 4.47 -16.70
CA ALA A 232 -3.57 4.47 -17.77
C ALA A 232 -4.02 3.05 -18.17
N GLY A 233 -3.15 2.05 -18.14
CA GLY A 233 -3.48 0.64 -18.37
C GLY A 233 -4.02 -0.12 -17.15
N PHE A 234 -4.10 0.49 -15.97
CA PHE A 234 -4.54 -0.18 -14.75
C PHE A 234 -6.04 0.02 -14.51
N ASP A 235 -6.80 -1.07 -14.39
CA ASP A 235 -8.26 -1.05 -14.21
C ASP A 235 -8.73 -1.09 -12.74
N GLY A 236 -7.81 -1.30 -11.80
CA GLY A 236 -8.11 -1.32 -10.37
C GLY A 236 -8.36 0.06 -9.76
N PRO A 237 -8.71 0.12 -8.48
CA PRO A 237 -8.86 1.37 -7.76
C PRO A 237 -7.54 2.14 -7.66
N LEU A 238 -7.62 3.46 -7.74
CA LEU A 238 -6.52 4.34 -7.36
C LEU A 238 -6.57 4.53 -5.85
N THR A 239 -5.68 3.86 -5.15
CA THR A 239 -5.66 3.83 -3.68
C THR A 239 -4.51 4.67 -3.15
N PHE A 240 -4.83 5.62 -2.30
CA PHE A 240 -3.89 6.59 -1.74
C PHE A 240 -3.48 6.19 -0.33
N GLU A 241 -2.17 6.14 -0.09
CA GLU A 241 -1.58 5.92 1.23
C GLU A 241 -0.87 7.19 1.68
N LEU A 242 -1.49 7.91 2.59
CA LEU A 242 -1.10 9.27 2.98
C LEU A 242 -0.96 9.34 4.50
N THR A 243 -0.22 10.34 5.00
CA THR A 243 -0.12 10.60 6.45
C THR A 243 -0.06 12.07 6.77
N THR A 244 -0.61 12.43 7.93
CA THR A 244 -0.46 13.77 8.52
C THR A 244 0.76 13.88 9.42
N HIS A 245 1.46 12.76 9.68
CA HIS A 245 2.56 12.70 10.63
C HIS A 245 3.89 12.93 9.96
N SER A 246 4.69 13.81 10.54
CA SER A 246 6.09 13.99 10.16
C SER A 246 6.96 12.86 10.70
N LYS A 247 7.99 12.51 9.96
CA LYS A 247 9.05 11.64 10.45
C LYS A 247 9.94 12.43 11.43
N PRO A 248 10.73 11.76 12.29
CA PRO A 248 11.44 12.43 13.41
C PRO A 248 12.29 13.65 13.07
N ASP A 249 12.94 13.68 11.93
CA ASP A 249 13.81 14.76 11.45
C ASP A 249 13.32 15.38 10.13
N ARG A 250 12.04 15.17 9.81
CA ARG A 250 11.39 15.63 8.57
C ARG A 250 10.11 16.37 8.95
N HIS A 251 9.93 17.57 8.42
CA HIS A 251 8.85 18.48 8.79
C HIS A 251 7.89 18.79 7.64
N GLU A 252 8.01 18.07 6.55
CA GLU A 252 7.22 18.28 5.33
C GLU A 252 5.71 18.08 5.55
N ASN A 253 5.35 17.18 6.50
CA ASN A 253 3.97 16.85 6.84
C ASN A 253 3.39 17.76 7.94
N ASP A 254 4.18 18.60 8.61
CA ASP A 254 3.70 19.50 9.69
C ASP A 254 2.51 20.36 9.27
N LYS A 255 2.48 20.75 8.00
CA LYS A 255 1.36 21.53 7.43
C LYS A 255 0.04 20.76 7.45
N TYR A 256 0.09 19.44 7.29
CA TYR A 256 -1.09 18.57 7.30
C TYR A 256 -1.60 18.31 8.72
N GLY A 257 -0.71 18.17 9.70
CA GLY A 257 -1.06 17.99 11.11
C GLY A 257 -1.83 19.17 11.74
N ARG A 258 -1.92 20.31 11.02
CA ARG A 258 -2.70 21.50 11.44
C ARG A 258 -4.11 21.51 10.90
N LEU A 259 -4.43 20.64 9.93
CA LEU A 259 -5.73 20.56 9.32
C LEU A 259 -6.66 19.69 10.18
N SER A 260 -7.94 20.01 10.19
CA SER A 260 -8.95 19.08 10.69
C SER A 260 -9.03 17.84 9.79
N PRO A 261 -9.56 16.73 10.28
CA PRO A 261 -9.77 15.54 9.45
C PRO A 261 -10.55 15.84 8.16
N GLU A 262 -11.58 16.69 8.24
CA GLU A 262 -12.41 17.12 7.12
C GLU A 262 -11.60 17.91 6.08
N GLU A 263 -10.80 18.87 6.55
CA GLU A 263 -9.95 19.70 5.66
C GLU A 263 -8.88 18.85 4.97
N TYR A 264 -8.22 17.95 5.72
CA TYR A 264 -7.19 17.07 5.16
C TYR A 264 -7.77 16.12 4.11
N LEU A 265 -8.89 15.46 4.43
CA LEU A 265 -9.54 14.54 3.48
C LEU A 265 -10.07 15.28 2.24
N ALA A 266 -10.56 16.51 2.38
CA ALA A 266 -10.99 17.31 1.24
C ALA A 266 -9.81 17.65 0.31
N GLU A 267 -8.64 18.02 0.86
CA GLU A 267 -7.41 18.23 0.09
C GLU A 267 -6.93 16.93 -0.58
N ALA A 268 -6.91 15.83 0.16
CA ALA A 268 -6.53 14.52 -0.39
C ALA A 268 -7.45 14.12 -1.56
N TYR A 269 -8.76 14.31 -1.40
CA TYR A 269 -9.74 14.00 -2.45
C TYR A 269 -9.56 14.88 -3.68
N ALA A 270 -9.32 16.19 -3.51
CA ALA A 270 -9.06 17.09 -4.62
C ALA A 270 -7.82 16.66 -5.44
N ARG A 271 -6.73 16.21 -4.74
CA ARG A 271 -5.53 15.69 -5.40
C ARG A 271 -5.79 14.34 -6.08
N ALA A 272 -6.55 13.46 -5.46
CA ALA A 272 -6.98 12.20 -6.05
C ALA A 272 -7.79 12.42 -7.34
N CYS A 273 -8.75 13.34 -7.33
CA CYS A 273 -9.51 13.74 -8.51
C CYS A 273 -8.62 14.32 -9.62
N ARG A 274 -7.62 15.11 -9.27
CA ARG A 274 -6.67 15.67 -10.26
C ARG A 274 -5.90 14.53 -10.96
N LEU A 275 -5.35 13.57 -10.22
CA LEU A 275 -4.66 12.42 -10.82
C LEU A 275 -5.59 11.59 -11.67
N ALA A 276 -6.80 11.26 -11.18
CA ALA A 276 -7.78 10.48 -11.92
C ALA A 276 -8.19 11.15 -13.25
N ALA A 277 -8.29 12.49 -13.27
CA ALA A 277 -8.53 13.23 -14.49
C ALA A 277 -7.35 13.16 -15.48
N MET A 278 -6.12 13.14 -14.99
CA MET A 278 -4.92 12.93 -15.84
C MET A 278 -4.93 11.53 -16.45
N VAL A 279 -5.17 10.50 -15.65
CA VAL A 279 -5.27 9.09 -16.09
C VAL A 279 -6.39 8.93 -17.14
N SER A 280 -7.58 9.51 -16.89
CA SER A 280 -8.72 9.40 -17.79
C SER A 280 -8.42 10.01 -19.17
N ARG A 281 -7.79 11.19 -19.21
CA ARG A 281 -7.40 11.84 -20.47
C ARG A 281 -6.41 11.01 -21.29
N LEU A 282 -5.48 10.31 -20.63
CA LEU A 282 -4.49 9.47 -21.33
C LEU A 282 -5.16 8.22 -21.93
N ARG A 283 -6.12 7.62 -21.23
CA ARG A 283 -6.91 6.49 -21.74
C ARG A 283 -7.80 6.84 -22.95
N GLU A 284 -8.30 8.07 -23.01
CA GLU A 284 -9.14 8.53 -24.13
C GLU A 284 -8.30 8.84 -25.38
N ALA A 285 -6.98 9.00 -25.23
CA ALA A 285 -6.06 9.31 -26.31
C ALA A 285 -5.41 8.06 -26.96
N GLU A 286 -5.55 6.89 -26.34
CA GLU A 286 -5.17 5.56 -26.87
C GLU A 286 -6.30 4.91 -27.66
#